data_9e885819f3e2f669bd47ba76361394db
#
_entry.id   9e885819f3e2f669bd47ba76361394db
#
_cell.length_a   1.000
_cell.length_b   1.000
_cell.length_c   1.000
_cell.angle_alpha   90.00
_cell.angle_beta   90.00
_cell.angle_gamma   90.00
#
_symmetry.space_group_name_H-M   'P 1'
#
loop_
_entity.id
_entity.type
_entity.pdbx_description
1 polymer ?
#
loop_
_entity_poly.entity_id
_entity_poly.type
_entity_poly.pdbx_seq_one_letter_code
_entity_poly.pdbx_strand_id
1 'polypeptide(L)'
;MSKYKFNIDNYHAIGHADIEIEGITVIVGSNGCGKSTMSRWLYYIVNTLSVLDSFFFSDFRDVIIKSLEKYSNALDDISNYLDDDKKRFFDHTLSLMTMVTLSNGGVEKLDFYYKRAIGSLDDMLVNFLQKEQNPQQVRRVLNLFGITEQNHVHEDIERNSIQLFSEYLQKYEHNKKNRPISYLKEKIAAVYREKDGFPASISFKEDEVELLVDRLGKIYSLNNAIYIGTPAAISLRQSDRVLMTSLAHKVVHVNEKGSEITGKQELLHSINKMIDGSIVEKENFDAVDLVYHSNNGKDIRIEDIASGFKPLVYMLRLIENGWLTENTLLEIDEPETNLHPQWVVELAHLLVRINKTFGTKILITSHNPDMVSAIRYISEKEGLLNTTRFYLAEQSEGTDSFYYKNLGCDIEPVFESFNKSFDTLQKYVENYGEI
;
A
#
# COMPACT_ATOMS: atom_id res chain seq x y z
N MET A 1 4.02 5.28 -23.38
CA MET A 1 3.77 5.12 -21.93
C MET A 1 2.36 5.58 -21.64
N SER A 2 1.62 4.86 -20.79
CA SER A 2 0.28 5.31 -20.39
C SER A 2 0.34 6.58 -19.56
N LYS A 3 -0.65 7.45 -19.78
CA LYS A 3 -0.86 8.69 -19.05
C LYS A 3 -1.96 8.52 -18.01
N TYR A 4 -1.77 9.11 -16.86
CA TYR A 4 -2.77 9.10 -15.82
C TYR A 4 -3.18 10.53 -15.48
N LYS A 5 -4.46 10.71 -15.18
CA LYS A 5 -4.99 11.95 -14.65
C LYS A 5 -5.69 11.68 -13.33
N PHE A 6 -5.29 12.41 -12.31
CA PHE A 6 -5.87 12.38 -10.98
C PHE A 6 -6.47 13.74 -10.66
N ASN A 7 -7.78 13.74 -10.40
CA ASN A 7 -8.49 14.96 -10.03
C ASN A 7 -9.11 14.79 -8.63
N ILE A 8 -9.04 15.85 -7.83
CA ILE A 8 -9.70 15.95 -6.54
C ILE A 8 -10.14 17.40 -6.30
N ASP A 9 -11.41 17.58 -5.90
CA ASP A 9 -12.02 18.89 -5.68
C ASP A 9 -12.62 19.00 -4.29
N ASN A 10 -12.50 20.20 -3.71
CA ASN A 10 -13.15 20.59 -2.47
C ASN A 10 -12.95 19.59 -1.32
N TYR A 11 -11.68 19.20 -1.11
CA TYR A 11 -11.33 18.27 -0.05
C TYR A 11 -10.20 18.84 0.83
N HIS A 12 -10.49 19.10 2.10
CA HIS A 12 -9.60 19.79 3.05
C HIS A 12 -9.11 21.14 2.48
N ALA A 13 -7.79 21.33 2.45
CA ALA A 13 -7.18 22.53 1.88
C ALA A 13 -7.20 22.56 0.33
N ILE A 14 -7.57 21.45 -0.33
CA ILE A 14 -7.57 21.36 -1.78
C ILE A 14 -8.89 21.91 -2.32
N GLY A 15 -8.83 23.03 -3.03
CA GLY A 15 -9.98 23.57 -3.78
C GLY A 15 -10.13 22.85 -5.11
N HIS A 16 -9.04 22.72 -5.89
CA HIS A 16 -9.02 21.99 -7.15
C HIS A 16 -7.61 21.51 -7.47
N ALA A 17 -7.48 20.24 -7.81
CA ALA A 17 -6.25 19.65 -8.32
C ALA A 17 -6.56 18.72 -9.50
N ASP A 18 -5.93 18.98 -10.66
CA ASP A 18 -5.95 18.12 -11.85
C ASP A 18 -4.49 17.80 -12.23
N ILE A 19 -4.05 16.61 -11.87
CA ILE A 19 -2.63 16.21 -11.90
C ILE A 19 -2.41 15.14 -12.96
N GLU A 20 -1.56 15.43 -13.92
CA GLU A 20 -1.09 14.47 -14.93
C GLU A 20 0.16 13.73 -14.44
N ILE A 21 0.17 12.41 -14.60
CA ILE A 21 1.27 11.53 -14.21
C ILE A 21 1.70 10.73 -15.43
N GLU A 22 2.92 10.97 -15.88
CA GLU A 22 3.48 10.30 -17.07
C GLU A 22 4.89 9.74 -16.80
N GLY A 23 5.81 10.60 -16.43
CA GLY A 23 7.18 10.28 -15.99
C GLY A 23 7.44 10.76 -14.57
N ILE A 24 7.92 11.99 -14.42
CA ILE A 24 8.15 12.63 -13.12
C ILE A 24 7.15 13.78 -12.97
N THR A 25 6.42 13.77 -11.86
CA THR A 25 5.49 14.84 -11.49
C THR A 25 5.94 15.45 -10.17
N VAL A 26 6.16 16.75 -10.15
CA VAL A 26 6.59 17.50 -8.97
C VAL A 26 5.49 18.46 -8.55
N ILE A 27 5.05 18.35 -7.31
CA ILE A 27 4.02 19.21 -6.72
C ILE A 27 4.65 20.09 -5.67
N VAL A 28 4.57 21.39 -5.90
CA VAL A 28 5.20 22.42 -5.08
C VAL A 28 4.15 23.27 -4.37
N GLY A 29 4.44 23.74 -3.19
CA GLY A 29 3.57 24.64 -2.45
C GLY A 29 3.97 24.78 -0.99
N SER A 30 3.38 25.74 -0.31
CA SER A 30 3.59 26.00 1.11
C SER A 30 3.11 24.83 1.99
N ASN A 31 3.49 24.84 3.27
CA ASN A 31 2.98 23.88 4.24
C ASN A 31 1.47 24.08 4.43
N GLY A 32 0.74 22.96 4.56
CA GLY A 32 -0.70 22.99 4.75
C GLY A 32 -1.54 23.15 3.49
N CYS A 33 -0.95 23.30 2.28
CA CYS A 33 -1.72 23.42 1.03
C CYS A 33 -2.33 22.12 0.51
N GLY A 34 -2.15 20.98 1.19
CA GLY A 34 -2.79 19.71 0.84
C GLY A 34 -1.96 18.75 -0.02
N LYS A 35 -0.66 19.02 -0.29
CA LYS A 35 0.24 18.16 -1.09
C LYS A 35 0.24 16.70 -0.63
N SER A 36 0.53 16.47 0.65
CA SER A 36 0.56 15.12 1.23
C SER A 36 -0.81 14.44 1.25
N THR A 37 -1.88 15.22 1.40
CA THR A 37 -3.26 14.70 1.31
C THR A 37 -3.56 14.20 -0.09
N MET A 38 -3.22 14.98 -1.11
CA MET A 38 -3.43 14.63 -2.51
C MET A 38 -2.59 13.41 -2.91
N SER A 39 -1.30 13.38 -2.56
CA SER A 39 -0.40 12.24 -2.81
C SER A 39 -0.94 10.96 -2.13
N ARG A 40 -1.33 11.02 -0.86
CA ARG A 40 -1.91 9.87 -0.15
C ARG A 40 -3.18 9.34 -0.82
N TRP A 41 -4.09 10.20 -1.27
CA TRP A 41 -5.30 9.76 -1.96
C TRP A 41 -4.99 9.07 -3.28
N LEU A 42 -4.03 9.59 -4.05
CA LEU A 42 -3.56 8.93 -5.26
C LEU A 42 -3.00 7.53 -4.94
N TYR A 43 -2.12 7.44 -3.94
CA TYR A 43 -1.59 6.15 -3.47
C TYR A 43 -2.71 5.18 -3.06
N TYR A 44 -3.68 5.60 -2.26
CA TYR A 44 -4.78 4.76 -1.80
C TYR A 44 -5.56 4.17 -2.98
N ILE A 45 -5.87 5.00 -3.98
CA ILE A 45 -6.61 4.59 -5.16
C ILE A 45 -5.78 3.62 -5.99
N VAL A 46 -4.56 3.99 -6.38
CA VAL A 46 -3.73 3.15 -7.25
C VAL A 46 -3.39 1.83 -6.57
N ASN A 47 -2.98 1.87 -5.31
CA ASN A 47 -2.64 0.65 -4.56
C ASN A 47 -3.86 -0.27 -4.40
N THR A 48 -5.04 0.27 -4.08
CA THR A 48 -6.24 -0.56 -3.90
C THR A 48 -6.73 -1.13 -5.24
N LEU A 49 -6.76 -0.31 -6.30
CA LEU A 49 -7.19 -0.77 -7.63
C LEU A 49 -6.26 -1.85 -8.20
N SER A 50 -4.96 -1.73 -7.98
CA SER A 50 -3.96 -2.70 -8.49
C SER A 50 -4.11 -4.09 -7.86
N VAL A 51 -4.61 -4.18 -6.63
CA VAL A 51 -4.79 -5.45 -5.89
C VAL A 51 -6.25 -5.79 -5.62
N LEU A 52 -7.20 -5.12 -6.27
CA LEU A 52 -8.63 -5.24 -5.98
C LEU A 52 -9.16 -6.67 -6.09
N ASP A 53 -8.75 -7.40 -7.13
CA ASP A 53 -9.16 -8.79 -7.33
C ASP A 53 -8.63 -9.71 -6.21
N SER A 54 -7.44 -9.42 -5.68
CA SER A 54 -6.87 -10.12 -4.52
C SER A 54 -7.64 -9.81 -3.24
N PHE A 55 -8.13 -8.57 -3.06
CA PHE A 55 -8.98 -8.21 -1.94
C PHE A 55 -10.33 -8.96 -1.98
N PHE A 56 -10.98 -9.04 -3.14
CA PHE A 56 -12.22 -9.84 -3.26
C PHE A 56 -12.00 -11.28 -2.85
N PHE A 57 -10.88 -11.88 -3.27
CA PHE A 57 -10.57 -13.26 -2.92
C PHE A 57 -10.22 -13.41 -1.43
N SER A 58 -9.41 -12.51 -0.86
CA SER A 58 -9.04 -12.60 0.55
C SER A 58 -10.26 -12.45 1.46
N ASP A 59 -11.19 -11.54 1.16
CA ASP A 59 -12.43 -11.40 1.93
C ASP A 59 -13.28 -12.66 1.88
N PHE A 60 -13.41 -13.26 0.70
CA PHE A 60 -14.11 -14.54 0.54
C PHE A 60 -13.44 -15.64 1.38
N ARG A 61 -12.14 -15.82 1.22
CA ARG A 61 -11.34 -16.80 1.97
C ARG A 61 -11.48 -16.59 3.49
N ASP A 62 -11.31 -15.37 3.95
CA ASP A 62 -11.30 -15.03 5.39
C ASP A 62 -12.67 -15.26 6.03
N VAL A 63 -13.77 -15.03 5.30
CA VAL A 63 -15.11 -15.36 5.79
C VAL A 63 -15.31 -16.88 5.87
N ILE A 64 -14.85 -17.64 4.89
CA ILE A 64 -14.91 -19.11 4.91
C ILE A 64 -14.09 -19.66 6.09
N ILE A 65 -12.87 -19.15 6.31
CA ILE A 65 -12.04 -19.57 7.47
C ILE A 65 -12.73 -19.24 8.79
N LYS A 66 -13.22 -18.00 8.97
CA LYS A 66 -13.93 -17.60 10.18
C LYS A 66 -15.19 -18.43 10.47
N SER A 67 -15.86 -18.91 9.43
CA SER A 67 -17.00 -19.80 9.61
C SER A 67 -16.61 -21.16 10.24
N LEU A 68 -15.41 -21.65 9.91
CA LEU A 68 -14.84 -22.88 10.46
C LEU A 68 -14.19 -22.68 11.84
N GLU A 69 -13.58 -21.52 12.08
CA GLU A 69 -12.99 -21.18 13.39
C GLU A 69 -14.01 -21.21 14.54
N LYS A 70 -15.27 -20.89 14.25
CA LYS A 70 -16.36 -21.03 15.25
C LYS A 70 -16.49 -22.47 15.74
N TYR A 71 -16.24 -23.42 14.84
CA TYR A 71 -16.30 -24.85 15.19
C TYR A 71 -15.04 -25.30 15.95
N SER A 72 -13.87 -24.73 15.67
CA SER A 72 -12.64 -25.03 16.43
C SER A 72 -12.84 -24.78 17.91
N ASN A 73 -13.41 -23.62 18.27
CA ASN A 73 -13.73 -23.29 19.66
C ASN A 73 -14.74 -24.26 20.31
N ALA A 74 -15.73 -24.69 19.52
CA ALA A 74 -16.71 -25.67 20.01
C ALA A 74 -16.11 -27.07 20.17
N LEU A 75 -15.12 -27.44 19.37
CA LEU A 75 -14.36 -28.69 19.50
C LEU A 75 -13.49 -28.69 20.76
N ASP A 76 -13.02 -27.55 21.25
CA ASP A 76 -12.29 -27.47 22.51
C ASP A 76 -13.16 -27.87 23.71
N ASP A 77 -14.44 -27.52 23.70
CA ASP A 77 -15.41 -27.90 24.76
C ASP A 77 -15.64 -29.43 24.85
N ILE A 78 -15.37 -30.14 23.75
CA ILE A 78 -15.54 -31.61 23.67
C ILE A 78 -14.22 -32.37 23.53
N SER A 79 -13.09 -31.72 23.83
CA SER A 79 -11.74 -32.25 23.59
C SER A 79 -11.50 -33.63 24.21
N ASN A 80 -12.14 -33.96 25.35
CA ASN A 80 -12.04 -35.27 26.03
C ASN A 80 -12.62 -36.44 25.22
N TYR A 81 -13.43 -36.16 24.20
CA TYR A 81 -14.09 -37.15 23.32
C TYR A 81 -13.48 -37.20 21.93
N LEU A 82 -12.58 -36.26 21.65
CA LEU A 82 -11.94 -36.15 20.33
C LEU A 82 -10.71 -37.03 20.23
N ASP A 83 -10.42 -37.45 19.03
CA ASP A 83 -9.15 -37.98 18.60
C ASP A 83 -8.18 -36.82 18.35
N ASP A 84 -7.06 -36.75 19.06
CA ASP A 84 -6.07 -35.68 18.95
C ASP A 84 -5.52 -35.54 17.54
N ASP A 85 -5.39 -36.65 16.79
CA ASP A 85 -4.88 -36.61 15.43
C ASP A 85 -5.89 -35.97 14.46
N LYS A 86 -7.21 -36.23 14.66
CA LYS A 86 -8.26 -35.59 13.86
C LYS A 86 -8.36 -34.09 14.13
N LYS A 87 -8.22 -33.67 15.39
CA LYS A 87 -8.21 -32.25 15.75
C LYS A 87 -7.00 -31.54 15.13
N ARG A 88 -5.80 -32.09 15.25
CA ARG A 88 -4.58 -31.55 14.62
C ARG A 88 -4.74 -31.44 13.09
N PHE A 89 -5.38 -32.44 12.48
CA PHE A 89 -5.64 -32.41 11.03
C PHE A 89 -6.60 -31.28 10.66
N PHE A 90 -7.65 -31.04 11.44
CA PHE A 90 -8.58 -29.92 11.22
C PHE A 90 -7.87 -28.58 11.34
N ASP A 91 -7.14 -28.35 12.44
CA ASP A 91 -6.38 -27.11 12.68
C ASP A 91 -5.32 -26.88 11.60
N HIS A 92 -4.59 -27.92 11.20
CA HIS A 92 -3.64 -27.85 10.09
C HIS A 92 -4.35 -27.50 8.77
N THR A 93 -5.53 -28.04 8.51
CA THR A 93 -6.30 -27.71 7.30
C THR A 93 -6.73 -26.25 7.29
N LEU A 94 -7.17 -25.68 8.42
CA LEU A 94 -7.45 -24.25 8.55
C LEU A 94 -6.19 -23.40 8.26
N SER A 95 -5.04 -23.81 8.81
CA SER A 95 -3.76 -23.14 8.54
C SER A 95 -3.42 -23.17 7.04
N LEU A 96 -3.63 -24.29 6.35
CA LEU A 96 -3.40 -24.37 4.90
C LEU A 96 -4.36 -23.47 4.10
N MET A 97 -5.60 -23.30 4.55
CA MET A 97 -6.56 -22.40 3.91
C MET A 97 -6.10 -20.92 3.98
N THR A 98 -5.46 -20.52 5.08
CA THR A 98 -4.93 -19.14 5.20
C THR A 98 -3.84 -18.84 4.20
N MET A 99 -3.11 -19.86 3.75
CA MET A 99 -2.01 -19.74 2.77
C MET A 99 -2.50 -19.76 1.31
N VAL A 100 -3.79 -20.06 1.07
CA VAL A 100 -4.35 -20.05 -0.28
C VAL A 100 -4.44 -18.61 -0.80
N THR A 101 -3.79 -18.36 -1.93
CA THR A 101 -3.84 -17.07 -2.63
C THR A 101 -4.55 -17.21 -3.97
N LEU A 102 -4.99 -16.11 -4.56
CA LEU A 102 -5.64 -16.11 -5.87
C LEU A 102 -4.76 -16.73 -6.96
N SER A 103 -3.45 -16.47 -6.91
CA SER A 103 -2.46 -17.01 -7.87
C SER A 103 -2.15 -18.50 -7.67
N ASN A 104 -2.47 -19.06 -6.51
CA ASN A 104 -2.15 -20.42 -6.11
C ASN A 104 -3.39 -21.32 -6.06
N GLY A 105 -4.14 -21.40 -7.16
CA GLY A 105 -5.33 -22.24 -7.29
C GLY A 105 -6.63 -21.64 -6.73
N GLY A 106 -6.57 -20.46 -6.12
CA GLY A 106 -7.75 -19.65 -5.79
C GLY A 106 -8.92 -20.42 -5.17
N VAL A 107 -10.09 -20.28 -5.80
CA VAL A 107 -11.36 -20.85 -5.33
C VAL A 107 -11.32 -22.39 -5.27
N GLU A 108 -10.73 -23.05 -6.26
CA GLU A 108 -10.70 -24.52 -6.32
C GLU A 108 -9.91 -25.11 -5.14
N LYS A 109 -8.76 -24.53 -4.84
CA LYS A 109 -7.93 -24.98 -3.72
C LYS A 109 -8.57 -24.68 -2.37
N LEU A 110 -9.25 -23.54 -2.24
CA LEU A 110 -10.01 -23.19 -1.05
C LEU A 110 -11.18 -24.17 -0.84
N ASP A 111 -11.95 -24.51 -1.88
CA ASP A 111 -13.04 -25.48 -1.85
C ASP A 111 -12.53 -26.87 -1.44
N PHE A 112 -11.38 -27.28 -2.01
CA PHE A 112 -10.75 -28.56 -1.64
C PHE A 112 -10.44 -28.65 -0.15
N TYR A 113 -9.78 -27.64 0.42
CA TYR A 113 -9.47 -27.65 1.86
C TYR A 113 -10.72 -27.47 2.71
N TYR A 114 -11.70 -26.69 2.26
CA TYR A 114 -12.97 -26.52 2.95
C TYR A 114 -13.70 -27.85 3.10
N LYS A 115 -13.85 -28.64 2.03
CA LYS A 115 -14.46 -29.98 2.05
C LYS A 115 -13.72 -30.93 2.99
N ARG A 116 -12.39 -30.87 3.03
CA ARG A 116 -11.60 -31.67 3.97
C ARG A 116 -11.82 -31.29 5.42
N ALA A 117 -11.92 -29.99 5.72
CA ALA A 117 -12.21 -29.51 7.06
C ALA A 117 -13.62 -29.96 7.49
N ILE A 118 -14.62 -29.84 6.63
CA ILE A 118 -15.99 -30.28 6.92
C ILE A 118 -16.06 -31.79 7.14
N GLY A 119 -15.41 -32.60 6.30
CA GLY A 119 -15.35 -34.05 6.53
C GLY A 119 -14.70 -34.44 7.85
N SER A 120 -13.62 -33.76 8.24
CA SER A 120 -12.99 -33.99 9.54
C SER A 120 -13.89 -33.58 10.71
N LEU A 121 -14.63 -32.47 10.55
CA LEU A 121 -15.58 -31.97 11.54
C LEU A 121 -16.74 -33.00 11.75
N ASP A 122 -17.30 -33.48 10.64
CA ASP A 122 -18.37 -34.49 10.64
C ASP A 122 -17.94 -35.76 11.39
N ASP A 123 -16.79 -36.30 11.04
CA ASP A 123 -16.20 -37.45 11.71
C ASP A 123 -16.01 -37.25 13.23
N MET A 124 -15.59 -36.06 13.65
CA MET A 124 -15.39 -35.73 15.07
C MET A 124 -16.71 -35.64 15.83
N LEU A 125 -17.74 -35.05 15.23
CA LEU A 125 -19.07 -34.96 15.84
C LEU A 125 -19.76 -36.31 15.93
N VAL A 126 -19.66 -37.16 14.92
CA VAL A 126 -20.18 -38.53 14.97
C VAL A 126 -19.52 -39.33 16.09
N ASN A 127 -18.18 -39.22 16.24
CA ASN A 127 -17.48 -39.89 17.34
C ASN A 127 -17.90 -39.37 18.74
N PHE A 128 -18.12 -38.05 18.87
CA PHE A 128 -18.64 -37.45 20.08
C PHE A 128 -20.03 -38.00 20.43
N LEU A 129 -20.97 -38.02 19.51
CA LEU A 129 -22.33 -38.50 19.69
C LEU A 129 -22.41 -39.98 20.07
N GLN A 130 -21.46 -40.81 19.62
CA GLN A 130 -21.37 -42.21 19.99
C GLN A 130 -20.88 -42.42 21.43
N LYS A 131 -20.09 -41.52 21.98
CA LYS A 131 -19.44 -41.63 23.33
C LYS A 131 -20.19 -40.88 24.43
N GLU A 132 -20.80 -39.74 24.10
CA GLU A 132 -21.47 -38.88 25.10
C GLU A 132 -22.91 -39.34 25.31
N GLN A 133 -23.24 -39.62 26.56
CA GLN A 133 -24.56 -40.10 26.99
C GLN A 133 -25.43 -39.02 27.63
N ASN A 134 -24.84 -37.84 27.97
CA ASN A 134 -25.59 -36.77 28.60
C ASN A 134 -26.41 -35.97 27.58
N PRO A 135 -27.75 -36.00 27.59
CA PRO A 135 -28.59 -35.34 26.59
C PRO A 135 -28.44 -33.82 26.59
N GLN A 136 -28.13 -33.21 27.73
CA GLN A 136 -27.96 -31.76 27.81
C GLN A 136 -26.67 -31.31 27.15
N GLN A 137 -25.60 -32.08 27.27
CA GLN A 137 -24.32 -31.80 26.63
C GLN A 137 -24.40 -32.05 25.14
N VAL A 138 -25.02 -33.13 24.70
CA VAL A 138 -25.29 -33.40 23.29
C VAL A 138 -26.07 -32.24 22.66
N ARG A 139 -27.18 -31.81 23.27
CA ARG A 139 -27.99 -30.71 22.79
C ARG A 139 -27.24 -29.39 22.72
N ARG A 140 -26.39 -29.10 23.73
CA ARG A 140 -25.54 -27.91 23.72
C ARG A 140 -24.58 -27.88 22.54
N VAL A 141 -23.88 -28.99 22.30
CA VAL A 141 -22.92 -29.11 21.21
C VAL A 141 -23.64 -29.02 19.85
N LEU A 142 -24.71 -29.75 19.61
CA LEU A 142 -25.47 -29.69 18.37
C LEU A 142 -25.94 -28.25 18.06
N ASN A 143 -26.41 -27.51 19.09
CA ASN A 143 -26.80 -26.11 18.89
C ASN A 143 -25.62 -25.19 18.47
N LEU A 144 -24.40 -25.44 18.95
CA LEU A 144 -23.22 -24.67 18.50
C LEU A 144 -22.92 -24.88 17.01
N PHE A 145 -23.27 -26.06 16.48
CA PHE A 145 -23.11 -26.38 15.07
C PHE A 145 -24.37 -26.07 14.23
N GLY A 146 -25.45 -25.53 14.85
CA GLY A 146 -26.70 -25.22 14.16
C GLY A 146 -27.46 -26.47 13.73
N ILE A 147 -27.26 -27.62 14.42
CA ILE A 147 -27.91 -28.89 14.15
C ILE A 147 -29.12 -29.02 15.06
N THR A 148 -30.26 -29.35 14.48
CA THR A 148 -31.54 -29.41 15.20
C THR A 148 -31.87 -30.80 15.72
N GLU A 149 -31.45 -31.84 15.02
CA GLU A 149 -31.75 -33.23 15.35
C GLU A 149 -30.52 -34.12 15.31
N GLN A 150 -30.37 -35.00 16.27
CA GLN A 150 -29.22 -35.90 16.39
C GLN A 150 -29.12 -36.94 15.25
N ASN A 151 -30.24 -37.28 14.63
CA ASN A 151 -30.27 -38.29 13.56
C ASN A 151 -29.86 -37.75 12.17
N HIS A 152 -29.76 -36.42 12.01
CA HIS A 152 -29.48 -35.79 10.73
C HIS A 152 -28.16 -34.97 10.75
N VAL A 153 -27.24 -35.24 11.69
CA VAL A 153 -26.01 -34.48 11.88
C VAL A 153 -25.20 -34.38 10.59
N HIS A 154 -24.95 -35.46 9.94
CA HIS A 154 -24.20 -35.48 8.69
C HIS A 154 -24.87 -34.65 7.57
N GLU A 155 -26.17 -34.87 7.35
CA GLU A 155 -26.93 -34.15 6.33
C GLU A 155 -27.01 -32.64 6.62
N ASP A 156 -27.17 -32.24 7.88
CA ASP A 156 -27.25 -30.85 8.31
C ASP A 156 -25.88 -30.14 8.17
N ILE A 157 -24.78 -30.77 8.57
CA ILE A 157 -23.43 -30.23 8.38
C ILE A 157 -23.12 -30.02 6.90
N GLU A 158 -23.34 -31.05 6.10
CA GLU A 158 -23.08 -31.01 4.67
C GLU A 158 -23.91 -29.90 3.99
N ARG A 159 -25.24 -29.91 4.22
CA ARG A 159 -26.16 -28.92 3.66
C ARG A 159 -25.79 -27.49 4.05
N ASN A 160 -25.59 -27.23 5.35
CA ASN A 160 -25.25 -25.88 5.85
C ASN A 160 -23.91 -25.41 5.31
N SER A 161 -22.94 -26.32 5.18
CA SER A 161 -21.61 -26.01 4.67
C SER A 161 -21.63 -25.69 3.18
N ILE A 162 -22.34 -26.48 2.38
CA ILE A 162 -22.49 -26.22 0.93
C ILE A 162 -23.24 -24.93 0.69
N GLN A 163 -24.31 -24.67 1.44
CA GLN A 163 -25.08 -23.44 1.31
C GLN A 163 -24.22 -22.23 1.64
N LEU A 164 -23.50 -22.23 2.77
CA LEU A 164 -22.63 -21.15 3.21
C LEU A 164 -21.54 -20.86 2.17
N PHE A 165 -20.81 -21.89 1.74
CA PHE A 165 -19.76 -21.72 0.73
C PHE A 165 -20.32 -21.15 -0.57
N SER A 166 -21.48 -21.64 -1.03
CA SER A 166 -22.13 -21.18 -2.26
C SER A 166 -22.58 -19.71 -2.17
N GLU A 167 -23.16 -19.29 -1.04
CA GLU A 167 -23.56 -17.89 -0.81
C GLU A 167 -22.37 -16.93 -0.88
N TYR A 168 -21.27 -17.25 -0.20
CA TYR A 168 -20.09 -16.42 -0.23
C TYR A 168 -19.34 -16.47 -1.56
N LEU A 169 -19.35 -17.60 -2.25
CA LEU A 169 -18.82 -17.71 -3.61
C LEU A 169 -19.60 -16.82 -4.58
N GLN A 170 -20.93 -16.83 -4.52
CA GLN A 170 -21.78 -15.94 -5.34
C GLN A 170 -21.47 -14.46 -5.07
N LYS A 171 -21.28 -14.07 -3.79
CA LYS A 171 -20.90 -12.71 -3.41
C LYS A 171 -19.52 -12.33 -3.96
N TYR A 172 -18.56 -13.24 -3.87
CA TYR A 172 -17.22 -13.04 -4.44
C TYR A 172 -17.28 -12.83 -5.95
N GLU A 173 -17.99 -13.72 -6.67
CA GLU A 173 -18.15 -13.63 -8.13
C GLU A 173 -18.89 -12.37 -8.55
N HIS A 174 -19.94 -11.99 -7.81
CA HIS A 174 -20.65 -10.72 -8.01
C HIS A 174 -19.72 -9.51 -7.89
N ASN A 175 -18.95 -9.42 -6.80
CA ASN A 175 -18.01 -8.33 -6.58
C ASN A 175 -16.91 -8.30 -7.65
N LYS A 176 -16.36 -9.45 -8.01
CA LYS A 176 -15.36 -9.59 -9.08
C LYS A 176 -15.88 -9.15 -10.44
N LYS A 177 -17.14 -9.48 -10.75
CA LYS A 177 -17.80 -9.12 -12.01
C LYS A 177 -18.17 -7.63 -12.05
N ASN A 178 -18.78 -7.13 -10.99
CA ASN A 178 -19.37 -5.78 -10.97
C ASN A 178 -18.39 -4.71 -10.46
N ARG A 179 -17.36 -5.08 -9.70
CA ARG A 179 -16.32 -4.15 -9.17
C ARG A 179 -16.92 -2.86 -8.58
N PRO A 180 -17.82 -2.94 -7.57
CA PRO A 180 -18.56 -1.78 -7.12
C PRO A 180 -17.66 -0.74 -6.44
N ILE A 181 -17.88 0.54 -6.71
CA ILE A 181 -17.12 1.66 -6.09
C ILE A 181 -17.30 1.68 -4.57
N SER A 182 -18.44 1.23 -4.05
CA SER A 182 -18.68 1.11 -2.60
C SER A 182 -17.65 0.21 -1.93
N TYR A 183 -17.24 -0.87 -2.58
CA TYR A 183 -16.20 -1.76 -2.07
C TYR A 183 -14.84 -1.07 -1.97
N LEU A 184 -14.45 -0.28 -2.97
CA LEU A 184 -13.22 0.52 -2.92
C LEU A 184 -13.24 1.48 -1.72
N LYS A 185 -14.37 2.19 -1.51
CA LYS A 185 -14.55 3.12 -0.39
C LYS A 185 -14.41 2.42 0.96
N GLU A 186 -15.06 1.27 1.11
CA GLU A 186 -14.96 0.45 2.33
C GLU A 186 -13.52 -0.04 2.58
N LYS A 187 -12.83 -0.49 1.53
CA LYS A 187 -11.45 -0.95 1.65
C LYS A 187 -10.49 0.17 2.01
N ILE A 188 -10.59 1.33 1.37
CA ILE A 188 -9.75 2.47 1.72
C ILE A 188 -9.98 2.87 3.19
N ALA A 189 -11.23 3.00 3.62
CA ALA A 189 -11.54 3.33 5.01
C ALA A 189 -10.98 2.30 6.01
N ALA A 190 -11.12 1.00 5.71
CA ALA A 190 -10.66 -0.07 6.60
C ALA A 190 -9.13 -0.20 6.64
N VAL A 191 -8.49 -0.16 5.46
CA VAL A 191 -7.05 -0.42 5.29
C VAL A 191 -6.24 0.77 5.75
N TYR A 192 -6.59 1.98 5.30
CA TYR A 192 -5.83 3.21 5.61
C TYR A 192 -6.38 3.99 6.80
N ARG A 193 -7.47 3.51 7.42
CA ARG A 193 -8.14 4.14 8.58
C ARG A 193 -8.50 5.61 8.32
N GLU A 194 -8.90 5.89 7.08
CA GLU A 194 -9.32 7.23 6.70
C GLU A 194 -10.59 7.63 7.45
N LYS A 195 -10.51 8.72 8.23
CA LYS A 195 -11.59 9.16 9.13
C LYS A 195 -12.50 10.21 8.49
N ASP A 196 -11.95 11.00 7.57
CA ASP A 196 -12.65 12.14 6.95
C ASP A 196 -13.49 11.72 5.77
N GLY A 197 -13.50 10.43 5.48
CA GLY A 197 -14.32 9.83 4.43
C GLY A 197 -13.73 9.99 3.03
N PHE A 198 -14.36 9.33 2.08
CA PHE A 198 -13.96 9.36 0.67
C PHE A 198 -14.33 10.70 0.04
N PRO A 199 -13.43 11.41 -0.68
CA PRO A 199 -13.73 12.68 -1.32
C PRO A 199 -14.95 12.58 -2.23
N ALA A 200 -15.85 13.59 -2.14
CA ALA A 200 -17.08 13.58 -2.93
C ALA A 200 -16.80 13.77 -4.42
N SER A 201 -15.78 14.57 -4.76
CA SER A 201 -15.33 14.80 -6.13
C SER A 201 -13.90 14.33 -6.26
N ILE A 202 -13.74 13.12 -6.77
CA ILE A 202 -12.45 12.50 -7.06
C ILE A 202 -12.56 11.64 -8.32
N SER A 203 -11.60 11.76 -9.21
CA SER A 203 -11.52 10.94 -10.41
C SER A 203 -10.10 10.45 -10.68
N PHE A 204 -10.00 9.30 -11.34
CA PHE A 204 -8.73 8.75 -11.76
C PHE A 204 -8.86 8.09 -13.12
N LYS A 205 -8.07 8.55 -14.08
CA LYS A 205 -8.10 8.07 -15.46
C LYS A 205 -6.77 7.44 -15.87
N GLU A 206 -6.87 6.41 -16.69
CA GLU A 206 -5.75 5.82 -17.43
C GLU A 206 -6.04 5.98 -18.92
N ASP A 207 -5.18 6.70 -19.67
CA ASP A 207 -5.32 6.95 -21.11
C ASP A 207 -6.75 7.43 -21.52
N GLU A 208 -7.27 8.43 -20.79
CA GLU A 208 -8.62 9.03 -20.92
C GLU A 208 -9.78 8.12 -20.47
N VAL A 209 -9.54 6.89 -20.04
CA VAL A 209 -10.57 6.01 -19.50
C VAL A 209 -10.76 6.28 -18.01
N GLU A 210 -11.97 6.68 -17.62
CA GLU A 210 -12.32 6.88 -16.20
C GLU A 210 -12.39 5.55 -15.46
N LEU A 211 -11.65 5.43 -14.36
CA LEU A 211 -11.57 4.20 -13.55
C LEU A 211 -12.44 4.24 -12.30
N LEU A 212 -12.81 5.43 -11.79
CA LEU A 212 -13.60 5.62 -10.58
C LEU A 212 -15.07 5.94 -10.93
N VAL A 213 -15.71 5.00 -11.59
CA VAL A 213 -17.15 5.04 -11.88
C VAL A 213 -17.89 4.00 -11.04
N ASP A 214 -19.23 3.93 -11.11
CA ASP A 214 -20.03 2.98 -10.32
C ASP A 214 -19.50 1.55 -10.41
N ARG A 215 -19.08 1.15 -11.61
CA ARG A 215 -18.31 -0.07 -11.87
C ARG A 215 -16.84 0.30 -12.10
N LEU A 216 -16.00 0.04 -11.11
CA LEU A 216 -14.58 0.37 -11.17
C LEU A 216 -13.90 -0.23 -12.41
N GLY A 217 -13.16 0.60 -13.14
CA GLY A 217 -12.27 0.17 -14.20
C GLY A 217 -11.14 -0.72 -13.69
N LYS A 218 -10.54 -1.48 -14.60
CA LYS A 218 -9.26 -2.17 -14.31
C LYS A 218 -8.13 -1.23 -14.66
N ILE A 219 -7.19 -1.09 -13.76
CA ILE A 219 -5.92 -0.45 -14.05
C ILE A 219 -5.02 -1.48 -14.76
N TYR A 220 -4.48 -1.12 -15.92
CA TYR A 220 -3.74 -2.06 -16.77
C TYR A 220 -2.24 -1.91 -16.68
N SER A 221 -1.75 -0.69 -16.65
CA SER A 221 -0.32 -0.43 -16.73
C SER A 221 0.33 -0.08 -15.39
N LEU A 222 -0.44 0.24 -14.32
CA LEU A 222 0.07 0.33 -12.96
C LEU A 222 -0.40 -0.89 -12.16
N ASN A 223 0.53 -1.73 -11.78
CA ASN A 223 0.25 -2.91 -10.95
C ASN A 223 0.86 -2.80 -9.54
N ASN A 224 1.53 -1.70 -9.25
CA ASN A 224 2.21 -1.46 -7.99
C ASN A 224 2.24 0.04 -7.67
N ALA A 225 1.95 0.40 -6.42
CA ALA A 225 2.16 1.73 -5.87
C ALA A 225 3.03 1.64 -4.61
N ILE A 226 3.92 2.60 -4.43
CA ILE A 226 4.82 2.70 -3.29
C ILE A 226 4.75 4.12 -2.77
N TYR A 227 4.50 4.28 -1.48
CA TYR A 227 4.49 5.57 -0.81
C TYR A 227 5.60 5.66 0.23
N ILE A 228 6.48 6.64 0.07
CA ILE A 228 7.51 6.99 1.05
C ILE A 228 7.11 8.34 1.63
N GLY A 229 6.56 8.31 2.85
CA GLY A 229 6.15 9.52 3.56
C GLY A 229 7.33 10.31 4.11
N THR A 230 7.06 11.44 4.78
CA THR A 230 8.07 12.28 5.43
C THR A 230 8.89 11.45 6.41
N PRO A 231 10.22 11.56 6.42
CA PRO A 231 11.11 10.75 7.26
C PRO A 231 10.78 10.73 8.75
N ALA A 232 10.21 11.80 9.28
CA ALA A 232 9.78 11.90 10.67
C ALA A 232 8.60 10.96 11.00
N ALA A 233 7.78 10.58 10.02
CA ALA A 233 6.63 9.69 10.18
C ALA A 233 6.99 8.19 10.04
N ILE A 234 8.23 7.86 9.65
CA ILE A 234 8.69 6.48 9.44
C ILE A 234 9.14 5.88 10.77
N SER A 235 8.19 5.58 11.64
CA SER A 235 8.39 4.61 12.71
C SER A 235 7.72 3.31 12.31
N LEU A 236 8.48 2.24 12.14
CA LEU A 236 7.96 0.89 11.84
C LEU A 236 6.99 0.38 12.94
N ARG A 237 6.82 1.13 14.02
CA ARG A 237 6.01 0.76 15.20
C ARG A 237 4.74 1.57 15.40
N GLN A 238 4.46 2.66 14.66
CA GLN A 238 3.32 3.54 14.96
C GLN A 238 2.45 3.95 13.76
N SER A 239 1.17 3.92 13.98
CA SER A 239 -0.05 4.53 13.43
C SER A 239 -0.42 4.41 11.93
N ASP A 240 0.49 4.46 10.97
CA ASP A 240 0.16 4.24 9.55
C ASP A 240 0.57 2.83 9.09
N ARG A 241 0.16 1.84 9.86
CA ARG A 241 0.58 0.44 9.71
C ARG A 241 0.43 -0.12 8.30
N VAL A 242 -0.55 0.36 7.53
CA VAL A 242 -0.81 -0.19 6.19
C VAL A 242 0.15 0.39 5.15
N LEU A 243 0.37 1.71 5.16
CA LEU A 243 1.36 2.34 4.28
C LEU A 243 2.75 1.77 4.57
N MET A 244 3.09 1.68 5.85
CA MET A 244 4.36 1.14 6.31
C MET A 244 4.49 -0.37 6.08
N THR A 245 3.42 -1.15 6.29
CA THR A 245 3.44 -2.60 6.03
C THR A 245 3.67 -2.87 4.55
N SER A 246 3.03 -2.10 3.65
CA SER A 246 3.26 -2.24 2.21
C SER A 246 4.69 -1.88 1.82
N LEU A 247 5.24 -0.78 2.34
CA LEU A 247 6.64 -0.39 2.11
C LEU A 247 7.61 -1.37 2.79
N ALA A 248 7.37 -1.72 4.06
CA ALA A 248 8.21 -2.67 4.80
C ALA A 248 8.27 -4.03 4.10
N HIS A 249 7.15 -4.56 3.63
CA HIS A 249 7.13 -5.80 2.84
C HIS A 249 8.03 -5.71 1.60
N LYS A 250 7.92 -4.63 0.83
CA LYS A 250 8.68 -4.44 -0.41
C LYS A 250 10.18 -4.20 -0.18
N VAL A 251 10.52 -3.58 0.94
CA VAL A 251 11.91 -3.35 1.37
C VAL A 251 12.58 -4.66 1.81
N VAL A 252 11.82 -5.60 2.36
CA VAL A 252 12.34 -6.89 2.84
C VAL A 252 12.27 -7.98 1.75
N HIS A 253 11.17 -8.06 0.99
CA HIS A 253 10.92 -9.18 0.10
C HIS A 253 11.19 -8.85 -1.37
N VAL A 254 11.76 -9.82 -2.06
CA VAL A 254 12.03 -9.76 -3.51
C VAL A 254 10.72 -9.86 -4.30
N ASN A 255 10.60 -9.06 -5.35
CA ASN A 255 9.55 -9.17 -6.33
C ASN A 255 9.90 -10.28 -7.34
N GLU A 256 9.23 -11.42 -7.26
CA GLU A 256 9.47 -12.57 -8.16
C GLU A 256 9.27 -12.24 -9.66
N LYS A 257 8.52 -11.16 -9.94
CA LYS A 257 8.28 -10.67 -11.32
C LYS A 257 9.28 -9.62 -11.78
N GLY A 258 10.24 -9.26 -10.93
CA GLY A 258 11.28 -8.27 -11.26
C GLY A 258 12.25 -8.84 -12.29
N SER A 259 12.49 -8.10 -13.37
CA SER A 259 13.48 -8.46 -14.40
C SER A 259 14.84 -7.85 -14.12
N GLU A 260 15.91 -8.47 -14.61
CA GLU A 260 17.22 -7.81 -14.68
C GLU A 260 17.14 -6.65 -15.67
N ILE A 261 17.45 -5.45 -15.21
CA ILE A 261 17.39 -4.21 -16.00
C ILE A 261 18.79 -3.63 -16.12
N THR A 262 19.18 -3.30 -17.35
CA THR A 262 20.45 -2.64 -17.64
C THR A 262 20.53 -1.30 -16.89
N GLY A 263 21.65 -1.01 -16.23
CA GLY A 263 21.84 0.23 -15.44
C GLY A 263 21.47 0.09 -13.96
N LYS A 264 20.84 -1.03 -13.53
CA LYS A 264 20.52 -1.30 -12.13
C LYS A 264 21.76 -1.23 -11.24
N GLN A 265 22.86 -1.87 -11.63
CA GLN A 265 24.10 -1.93 -10.85
C GLN A 265 24.76 -0.57 -10.66
N GLU A 266 24.70 0.30 -11.65
CA GLU A 266 25.22 1.67 -11.54
C GLU A 266 24.44 2.51 -10.55
N LEU A 267 23.10 2.35 -10.51
CA LEU A 267 22.25 3.02 -9.54
C LEU A 267 22.51 2.55 -8.12
N LEU A 268 22.62 1.23 -7.92
CA LEU A 268 22.95 0.65 -6.62
C LEU A 268 24.31 1.15 -6.13
N HIS A 269 25.32 1.16 -7.01
CA HIS A 269 26.65 1.71 -6.66
C HIS A 269 26.56 3.20 -6.27
N SER A 270 25.78 3.99 -7.00
CA SER A 270 25.59 5.42 -6.70
C SER A 270 24.97 5.62 -5.32
N ILE A 271 23.93 4.84 -4.97
CA ILE A 271 23.27 4.95 -3.65
C ILE A 271 24.21 4.50 -2.54
N ASN A 272 24.91 3.37 -2.70
CA ASN A 272 25.87 2.88 -1.72
C ASN A 272 26.98 3.90 -1.44
N LYS A 273 27.42 4.64 -2.47
CA LYS A 273 28.37 5.74 -2.32
C LYS A 273 27.75 6.91 -1.53
N MET A 274 26.47 7.24 -1.80
CA MET A 274 25.75 8.32 -1.07
C MET A 274 25.59 8.01 0.41
N ILE A 275 25.24 6.75 0.75
CA ILE A 275 25.04 6.36 2.16
C ILE A 275 26.34 5.99 2.87
N ASP A 276 27.49 5.95 2.17
CA ASP A 276 28.81 5.54 2.69
C ASP A 276 28.78 4.19 3.44
N GLY A 277 28.11 3.20 2.83
CA GLY A 277 27.93 1.90 3.44
C GLY A 277 27.11 0.94 2.59
N SER A 278 26.63 -0.10 3.21
CA SER A 278 25.76 -1.12 2.59
C SER A 278 24.64 -1.56 3.53
N ILE A 279 23.60 -2.15 2.97
CA ILE A 279 22.51 -2.76 3.75
C ILE A 279 22.68 -4.27 3.76
N VAL A 280 22.66 -4.86 4.95
CA VAL A 280 22.82 -6.28 5.18
C VAL A 280 21.58 -6.83 5.87
N GLU A 281 21.13 -8.00 5.43
CA GLU A 281 20.08 -8.75 6.11
C GLU A 281 20.69 -9.59 7.23
N LYS A 282 20.14 -9.48 8.44
CA LYS A 282 20.46 -10.37 9.56
C LYS A 282 19.23 -11.19 9.90
N GLU A 283 19.35 -12.51 9.82
CA GLU A 283 18.29 -13.42 10.22
C GLU A 283 18.23 -13.47 11.76
N ASN A 284 17.11 -13.11 12.32
CA ASN A 284 16.73 -13.37 13.70
C ASN A 284 15.60 -14.41 13.71
N PHE A 285 15.43 -15.14 14.83
CA PHE A 285 14.55 -16.30 14.95
C PHE A 285 13.11 -16.12 14.46
N ASP A 286 12.61 -14.87 14.34
CA ASP A 286 11.23 -14.58 13.93
C ASP A 286 11.08 -13.44 12.88
N ALA A 287 12.17 -12.79 12.47
CA ALA A 287 12.11 -11.67 11.52
C ALA A 287 13.46 -11.41 10.83
N VAL A 288 13.39 -10.83 9.63
CA VAL A 288 14.57 -10.30 8.94
C VAL A 288 14.80 -8.87 9.41
N ASP A 289 15.92 -8.65 10.11
CA ASP A 289 16.39 -7.31 10.48
C ASP A 289 17.28 -6.74 9.37
N LEU A 290 16.97 -5.55 8.91
CA LEU A 290 17.80 -4.81 7.99
C LEU A 290 18.76 -3.92 8.76
N VAL A 291 20.06 -4.10 8.52
CA VAL A 291 21.14 -3.40 9.22
C VAL A 291 21.97 -2.61 8.22
N TYR A 292 22.14 -1.33 8.48
CA TYR A 292 23.11 -0.50 7.79
C TYR A 292 24.52 -0.81 8.32
N HIS A 293 25.39 -1.25 7.45
CA HIS A 293 26.81 -1.47 7.72
C HIS A 293 27.61 -0.32 7.14
N SER A 294 28.15 0.56 8.01
CA SER A 294 28.96 1.69 7.56
C SER A 294 30.36 1.24 7.18
N ASN A 295 31.02 1.97 6.26
CA ASN A 295 32.41 1.71 5.88
C ASN A 295 33.40 1.80 7.06
N ASN A 296 33.00 2.43 8.17
CA ASN A 296 33.75 2.48 9.42
C ASN A 296 33.53 1.27 10.35
N GLY A 297 32.83 0.23 9.87
CA GLY A 297 32.60 -1.03 10.58
C GLY A 297 31.53 -0.96 11.68
N LYS A 298 30.64 0.05 11.66
CA LYS A 298 29.51 0.14 12.59
C LYS A 298 28.23 -0.42 11.97
N ASP A 299 27.54 -1.24 12.76
CA ASP A 299 26.24 -1.78 12.43
C ASP A 299 25.14 -0.96 13.13
N ILE A 300 24.20 -0.43 12.36
CA ILE A 300 23.08 0.38 12.85
C ILE A 300 21.80 -0.17 12.25
N ARG A 301 20.79 -0.44 13.05
CA ARG A 301 19.48 -0.86 12.54
C ARG A 301 18.88 0.26 11.67
N ILE A 302 18.16 -0.09 10.61
CA ILE A 302 17.55 0.91 9.71
C ILE A 302 16.62 1.87 10.46
N GLU A 303 15.98 1.40 11.52
CA GLU A 303 15.11 2.24 12.37
C GLU A 303 15.90 3.39 13.04
N ASP A 304 17.18 3.16 13.34
CA ASP A 304 18.03 4.04 14.13
C ASP A 304 18.96 4.94 13.28
N ILE A 305 18.96 4.75 11.94
CA ILE A 305 19.75 5.63 11.05
C ILE A 305 19.14 7.03 10.97
N ALA A 306 19.96 8.02 10.60
CA ALA A 306 19.51 9.39 10.42
C ALA A 306 18.32 9.47 9.46
N SER A 307 17.29 10.25 9.83
CA SER A 307 16.02 10.32 9.11
C SER A 307 16.16 10.68 7.63
N GLY A 308 17.12 11.58 7.29
CA GLY A 308 17.39 11.95 5.90
C GLY A 308 17.95 10.81 5.03
N PHE A 309 18.60 9.80 5.64
CA PHE A 309 19.11 8.65 4.89
C PHE A 309 18.07 7.55 4.64
N LYS A 310 17.00 7.51 5.42
CA LYS A 310 15.97 6.47 5.29
C LYS A 310 15.38 6.35 3.88
N PRO A 311 14.98 7.42 3.19
CA PRO A 311 14.50 7.32 1.80
C PRO A 311 15.52 6.70 0.85
N LEU A 312 16.81 7.01 0.99
CA LEU A 312 17.87 6.43 0.16
C LEU A 312 17.99 4.93 0.38
N VAL A 313 17.95 4.49 1.64
CA VAL A 313 17.99 3.07 2.01
C VAL A 313 16.75 2.31 1.48
N TYR A 314 15.57 2.91 1.58
CA TYR A 314 14.36 2.30 1.02
C TYR A 314 14.43 2.19 -0.51
N MET A 315 14.88 3.23 -1.20
CA MET A 315 15.10 3.18 -2.66
C MET A 315 16.14 2.12 -3.05
N LEU A 316 17.25 2.00 -2.31
CA LEU A 316 18.25 0.94 -2.51
C LEU A 316 17.56 -0.43 -2.49
N ARG A 317 16.83 -0.73 -1.40
CA ARG A 317 16.16 -2.02 -1.23
C ARG A 317 15.06 -2.26 -2.27
N LEU A 318 14.28 -1.24 -2.63
CA LEU A 318 13.27 -1.35 -3.68
C LEU A 318 13.87 -1.66 -5.05
N ILE A 319 15.05 -1.12 -5.35
CA ILE A 319 15.83 -1.43 -6.57
C ILE A 319 16.39 -2.86 -6.50
N GLU A 320 17.04 -3.21 -5.40
CA GLU A 320 17.61 -4.56 -5.18
C GLU A 320 16.53 -5.62 -5.33
N ASN A 321 15.40 -5.42 -4.68
CA ASN A 321 14.26 -6.33 -4.66
C ASN A 321 13.38 -6.31 -5.92
N GLY A 322 13.71 -5.47 -6.92
CA GLY A 322 13.00 -5.44 -8.21
C GLY A 322 11.59 -4.87 -8.16
N TRP A 323 11.28 -3.99 -7.19
CA TRP A 323 9.97 -3.35 -7.08
C TRP A 323 9.80 -2.12 -7.96
N LEU A 324 10.89 -1.49 -8.42
CA LEU A 324 10.84 -0.35 -9.32
C LEU A 324 10.84 -0.83 -10.78
N THR A 325 9.71 -0.65 -11.45
CA THR A 325 9.46 -1.06 -12.83
C THR A 325 8.64 0.00 -13.56
N GLU A 326 8.47 -0.13 -14.87
CA GLU A 326 7.60 0.74 -15.66
C GLU A 326 6.12 0.74 -15.20
N ASN A 327 5.71 -0.32 -14.48
CA ASN A 327 4.36 -0.52 -13.96
C ASN A 327 4.22 -0.08 -12.49
N THR A 328 5.21 0.66 -11.97
CA THR A 328 5.23 1.15 -10.60
C THR A 328 5.02 2.66 -10.55
N LEU A 329 4.14 3.10 -9.64
CA LEU A 329 4.05 4.48 -9.18
C LEU A 329 4.80 4.60 -7.85
N LEU A 330 5.87 5.41 -7.84
CA LEU A 330 6.63 5.76 -6.65
C LEU A 330 6.24 7.17 -6.20
N GLU A 331 5.65 7.28 -5.04
CA GLU A 331 5.28 8.56 -4.44
C GLU A 331 6.19 8.87 -3.26
N ILE A 332 6.78 10.06 -3.24
CA ILE A 332 7.71 10.48 -2.19
C ILE A 332 7.28 11.86 -1.69
N ASP A 333 6.94 11.91 -0.40
CA ASP A 333 6.49 13.12 0.25
C ASP A 333 7.67 13.82 0.94
N GLU A 334 8.01 15.02 0.47
CA GLU A 334 9.10 15.86 0.98
C GLU A 334 10.43 15.11 1.16
N PRO A 335 10.98 14.49 0.09
CA PRO A 335 12.20 13.66 0.18
C PRO A 335 13.43 14.43 0.64
N GLU A 336 13.45 15.75 0.51
CA GLU A 336 14.51 16.65 0.94
C GLU A 336 14.55 16.91 2.45
N THR A 337 13.51 16.52 3.18
CA THR A 337 13.42 16.80 4.62
C THR A 337 14.56 16.17 5.40
N ASN A 338 15.25 16.97 6.21
CA ASN A 338 16.45 16.60 6.97
C ASN A 338 17.68 16.22 6.13
N LEU A 339 17.70 16.59 4.85
CA LEU A 339 18.91 16.48 4.02
C LEU A 339 19.69 17.80 3.98
N HIS A 340 21.01 17.69 3.93
CA HIS A 340 21.86 18.82 3.60
C HIS A 340 21.62 19.27 2.16
N PRO A 341 21.61 20.56 1.80
CA PRO A 341 21.33 21.03 0.44
C PRO A 341 22.11 20.32 -0.68
N GLN A 342 23.36 19.96 -0.44
CA GLN A 342 24.16 19.17 -1.38
C GLN A 342 23.51 17.82 -1.71
N TRP A 343 22.91 17.16 -0.72
CA TRP A 343 22.26 15.85 -0.91
C TRP A 343 20.91 15.95 -1.60
N VAL A 344 20.26 17.13 -1.53
CA VAL A 344 19.00 17.37 -2.26
C VAL A 344 19.20 17.24 -3.76
N VAL A 345 20.28 17.81 -4.30
CA VAL A 345 20.63 17.74 -5.74
C VAL A 345 20.98 16.31 -6.14
N GLU A 346 21.76 15.61 -5.31
CA GLU A 346 22.12 14.20 -5.58
C GLU A 346 20.88 13.28 -5.54
N LEU A 347 19.96 13.52 -4.61
CA LEU A 347 18.70 12.79 -4.56
C LEU A 347 17.83 13.06 -5.79
N ALA A 348 17.71 14.31 -6.23
CA ALA A 348 17.02 14.66 -7.46
C ALA A 348 17.61 13.93 -8.67
N HIS A 349 18.96 13.87 -8.77
CA HIS A 349 19.65 13.12 -9.81
C HIS A 349 19.33 11.62 -9.76
N LEU A 350 19.31 11.05 -8.55
CA LEU A 350 18.95 9.63 -8.37
C LEU A 350 17.50 9.36 -8.85
N LEU A 351 16.54 10.21 -8.48
CA LEU A 351 15.13 10.05 -8.86
C LEU A 351 14.94 10.13 -10.38
N VAL A 352 15.59 11.08 -11.05
CA VAL A 352 15.56 11.19 -12.52
C VAL A 352 16.17 9.94 -13.17
N ARG A 353 17.27 9.43 -12.63
CA ARG A 353 17.89 8.20 -13.14
C ARG A 353 17.03 6.96 -12.91
N ILE A 354 16.33 6.87 -11.78
CA ILE A 354 15.35 5.79 -11.52
C ILE A 354 14.27 5.80 -12.59
N ASN A 355 13.66 6.96 -12.86
CA ASN A 355 12.66 7.07 -13.93
C ASN A 355 13.24 6.67 -15.29
N LYS A 356 14.44 7.16 -15.64
CA LYS A 356 15.10 6.83 -16.91
C LYS A 356 15.39 5.35 -17.08
N THR A 357 15.88 4.71 -16.00
CA THR A 357 16.36 3.32 -16.04
C THR A 357 15.21 2.32 -16.02
N PHE A 358 14.21 2.55 -15.15
CA PHE A 358 13.14 1.58 -14.91
C PHE A 358 11.81 1.97 -15.53
N GLY A 359 11.66 3.19 -16.05
CA GLY A 359 10.36 3.71 -16.51
C GLY A 359 9.36 3.94 -15.37
N THR A 360 9.81 3.84 -14.10
CA THR A 360 9.00 4.04 -12.91
C THR A 360 8.41 5.45 -12.91
N LYS A 361 7.10 5.57 -12.75
CA LYS A 361 6.44 6.87 -12.62
C LYS A 361 6.68 7.40 -11.21
N ILE A 362 7.10 8.67 -11.11
CA ILE A 362 7.49 9.26 -9.83
C ILE A 362 6.63 10.50 -9.58
N LEU A 363 6.00 10.56 -8.41
CA LEU A 363 5.34 11.76 -7.91
C LEU A 363 6.08 12.23 -6.67
N ILE A 364 6.47 13.50 -6.65
CA ILE A 364 7.21 14.14 -5.58
C ILE A 364 6.42 15.33 -5.08
N THR A 365 6.19 15.41 -3.78
CA THR A 365 5.76 16.66 -3.15
C THR A 365 6.99 17.36 -2.56
N SER A 366 7.13 18.65 -2.76
CA SER A 366 8.27 19.39 -2.27
C SER A 366 7.91 20.83 -1.89
N HIS A 367 8.65 21.38 -0.97
CA HIS A 367 8.65 22.80 -0.66
C HIS A 367 10.06 23.41 -0.85
N ASN A 368 10.98 22.70 -1.51
CA ASN A 368 12.38 23.09 -1.65
C ASN A 368 12.69 23.49 -3.10
N PRO A 369 13.11 24.75 -3.36
CA PRO A 369 13.44 25.22 -4.69
C PRO A 369 14.63 24.51 -5.33
N ASP A 370 15.61 24.05 -4.52
CA ASP A 370 16.76 23.32 -5.05
C ASP A 370 16.36 21.95 -5.62
N MET A 371 15.42 21.25 -4.96
CA MET A 371 14.85 20.00 -5.46
C MET A 371 14.15 20.24 -6.81
N VAL A 372 13.30 21.25 -6.91
CA VAL A 372 12.55 21.60 -8.12
C VAL A 372 13.51 21.94 -9.28
N SER A 373 14.50 22.80 -9.00
CA SER A 373 15.53 23.19 -9.99
C SER A 373 16.33 22.00 -10.47
N ALA A 374 16.80 21.17 -9.52
CA ALA A 374 17.61 20.00 -9.85
C ALA A 374 16.84 19.01 -10.74
N ILE A 375 15.59 18.69 -10.38
CA ILE A 375 14.76 17.81 -11.22
C ILE A 375 14.55 18.40 -12.60
N ARG A 376 14.24 19.71 -12.72
CA ARG A 376 14.01 20.38 -13.99
C ARG A 376 15.23 20.28 -14.91
N TYR A 377 16.40 20.69 -14.42
CA TYR A 377 17.62 20.75 -15.22
C TYR A 377 18.20 19.36 -15.52
N ILE A 378 18.13 18.42 -14.57
CA ILE A 378 18.61 17.08 -14.81
C ILE A 378 17.68 16.34 -15.78
N SER A 379 16.33 16.50 -15.68
CA SER A 379 15.39 15.93 -16.64
C SER A 379 15.61 16.44 -18.06
N GLU A 380 15.96 17.72 -18.22
CA GLU A 380 16.32 18.29 -19.51
C GLU A 380 17.59 17.64 -20.08
N LYS A 381 18.63 17.55 -19.27
CA LYS A 381 19.90 16.92 -19.65
C LYS A 381 19.74 15.44 -20.02
N GLU A 382 18.87 14.74 -19.33
CA GLU A 382 18.59 13.31 -19.56
C GLU A 382 17.53 13.06 -20.65
N GLY A 383 16.97 14.11 -21.27
CA GLY A 383 15.98 14.03 -22.34
C GLY A 383 14.58 13.60 -21.90
N LEU A 384 14.24 13.84 -20.62
CA LEU A 384 12.97 13.40 -19.99
C LEU A 384 11.99 14.57 -19.78
N LEU A 385 12.33 15.77 -20.24
CA LEU A 385 11.56 16.97 -19.93
C LEU A 385 10.11 16.92 -20.44
N ASN A 386 9.85 16.27 -21.56
CA ASN A 386 8.50 16.11 -22.15
C ASN A 386 7.57 15.25 -21.29
N THR A 387 8.10 14.39 -20.42
CA THR A 387 7.34 13.57 -19.48
C THR A 387 7.48 14.04 -18.03
N THR A 388 8.15 15.17 -17.81
CA THR A 388 8.27 15.82 -16.50
C THR A 388 7.29 16.99 -16.39
N ARG A 389 6.53 17.06 -15.30
CA ARG A 389 5.51 18.09 -15.04
C ARG A 389 5.72 18.71 -13.67
N PHE A 390 5.46 20.02 -13.61
CA PHE A 390 5.51 20.78 -12.35
C PHE A 390 4.15 21.39 -12.07
N TYR A 391 3.72 21.31 -10.84
CA TYR A 391 2.49 21.92 -10.34
C TYR A 391 2.79 22.81 -9.14
N LEU A 392 2.17 23.97 -9.09
CA LEU A 392 2.25 24.91 -7.97
C LEU A 392 0.90 25.03 -7.31
N ALA A 393 0.84 24.75 -6.01
CA ALA A 393 -0.33 24.99 -5.20
C ALA A 393 -0.38 26.46 -4.80
N GLU A 394 -1.30 27.21 -5.38
CA GLU A 394 -1.55 28.64 -5.15
C GLU A 394 -2.83 28.80 -4.31
N GLN A 395 -2.78 29.65 -3.28
CA GLN A 395 -3.97 29.97 -2.48
C GLN A 395 -4.90 30.90 -3.27
N SER A 396 -6.20 30.57 -3.28
CA SER A 396 -7.19 31.43 -3.88
C SER A 396 -7.44 32.67 -3.02
N GLU A 397 -7.55 33.83 -3.65
CA GLU A 397 -7.84 35.08 -2.95
C GLU A 397 -9.14 34.97 -2.13
N GLY A 398 -9.07 35.33 -0.86
CA GLY A 398 -10.24 35.35 0.04
C GLY A 398 -10.73 33.97 0.52
N THR A 399 -9.97 32.89 0.26
CA THR A 399 -10.29 31.55 0.74
C THR A 399 -9.07 30.87 1.37
N ASP A 400 -9.30 29.80 2.16
CA ASP A 400 -8.24 28.93 2.68
C ASP A 400 -7.96 27.74 1.75
N SER A 401 -8.52 27.76 0.53
CA SER A 401 -8.39 26.68 -0.44
C SER A 401 -7.25 26.93 -1.41
N PHE A 402 -6.58 25.85 -1.87
CA PHE A 402 -5.48 25.88 -2.81
C PHE A 402 -5.86 25.25 -4.15
N TYR A 403 -5.38 25.86 -5.24
CA TYR A 403 -5.53 25.41 -6.62
C TYR A 403 -4.19 25.00 -7.18
N TYR A 404 -4.14 23.84 -7.81
CA TYR A 404 -2.90 23.29 -8.33
C TYR A 404 -2.74 23.65 -9.81
N LYS A 405 -1.92 24.66 -10.05
CA LYS A 405 -1.64 25.17 -11.39
C LYS A 405 -0.59 24.30 -12.08
N ASN A 406 -0.91 23.80 -13.28
CA ASN A 406 0.06 23.11 -14.12
C ASN A 406 1.02 24.15 -14.74
N LEU A 407 2.28 24.04 -14.41
CA LEU A 407 3.36 24.92 -14.93
C LEU A 407 4.06 24.32 -16.17
N GLY A 408 3.72 23.08 -16.55
CA GLY A 408 4.49 22.35 -17.57
C GLY A 408 5.93 22.18 -17.12
N CYS A 409 6.86 22.81 -17.85
CA CYS A 409 8.31 22.82 -17.55
C CYS A 409 8.83 24.18 -17.08
N ASP A 410 7.95 25.18 -16.97
CA ASP A 410 8.31 26.50 -16.45
C ASP A 410 8.24 26.51 -14.93
N ILE A 411 9.40 26.65 -14.31
CA ILE A 411 9.51 26.67 -12.83
C ILE A 411 9.69 28.06 -12.26
N GLU A 412 9.68 29.13 -13.07
CA GLU A 412 9.86 30.50 -12.61
C GLU A 412 8.81 30.91 -11.56
N PRO A 413 7.51 30.59 -11.71
CA PRO A 413 6.49 30.90 -10.71
C PRO A 413 6.75 30.25 -9.33
N VAL A 414 7.48 29.12 -9.30
CA VAL A 414 7.88 28.50 -8.04
C VAL A 414 8.82 29.43 -7.26
N PHE A 415 9.83 30.00 -7.95
CA PHE A 415 10.78 30.94 -7.30
C PHE A 415 10.11 32.22 -6.86
N GLU A 416 9.19 32.75 -7.64
CA GLU A 416 8.39 33.92 -7.26
C GLU A 416 7.63 33.67 -5.94
N SER A 417 7.08 32.47 -5.78
CA SER A 417 6.38 32.09 -4.54
C SER A 417 7.31 32.05 -3.30
N PHE A 418 8.58 31.67 -3.49
CA PHE A 418 9.59 31.65 -2.44
C PHE A 418 10.17 33.04 -2.14
N ASN A 419 10.18 33.94 -3.10
CA ASN A 419 10.69 35.31 -2.91
C ASN A 419 9.88 36.12 -1.89
N LYS A 420 8.62 35.73 -1.61
CA LYS A 420 7.81 36.36 -0.54
C LYS A 420 8.48 36.32 0.84
N SER A 421 9.33 35.33 1.10
CA SER A 421 10.13 35.28 2.34
C SER A 421 11.24 36.34 2.37
N PHE A 422 11.85 36.62 1.22
CA PHE A 422 12.85 37.70 1.09
C PHE A 422 12.21 39.06 1.24
N ASP A 423 11.02 39.30 0.67
CA ASP A 423 10.27 40.54 0.88
C ASP A 423 9.92 40.78 2.34
N THR A 424 9.58 39.69 3.05
CA THR A 424 9.32 39.75 4.49
C THR A 424 10.59 40.08 5.27
N LEU A 425 11.73 39.46 4.95
CA LEU A 425 13.04 39.76 5.57
C LEU A 425 13.47 41.20 5.31
N GLN A 426 13.25 41.69 4.10
CA GLN A 426 13.58 43.08 3.73
C GLN A 426 12.79 44.09 4.59
N LYS A 427 11.49 43.86 4.83
CA LYS A 427 10.69 44.68 5.75
C LYS A 427 11.23 44.68 7.17
N TYR A 428 11.78 43.58 7.66
CA TYR A 428 12.44 43.53 8.97
C TYR A 428 13.73 44.35 8.98
N VAL A 429 14.54 44.31 7.91
CA VAL A 429 15.78 45.08 7.79
C VAL A 429 15.48 46.57 7.72
N GLU A 430 14.47 46.98 6.94
CA GLU A 430 14.06 48.37 6.80
C GLU A 430 13.53 48.95 8.14
N ASN A 431 12.76 48.17 8.90
CA ASN A 431 12.24 48.60 10.21
C ASN A 431 13.32 48.70 11.31
N TYR A 432 14.46 48.00 11.17
CA TYR A 432 15.62 48.14 12.11
C TYR A 432 16.56 49.28 11.76
N GLY A 433 16.40 49.91 10.58
CA GLY A 433 17.20 51.06 10.16
C GLY A 433 16.70 52.42 10.67
N GLU A 434 15.52 52.44 11.32
CA GLU A 434 14.90 53.67 11.89
C GLU A 434 15.02 53.78 13.45
N ILE A 435 15.86 52.94 14.10
CA ILE A 435 16.23 53.04 15.51
C ILE A 435 17.70 53.49 15.59
#